data_23c11493ad85ea91e582a16385bd5140
#
_entry.id   23c11493ad85ea91e582a16385bd5140
#
_cell.length_a   1.000
_cell.length_b   1.000
_cell.length_c   1.000
_cell.angle_alpha   90.00
_cell.angle_beta   90.00
_cell.angle_gamma   90.00
#
_symmetry.space_group_name_H-M   'P 1'
#
loop_
_entity.id
_entity.type
_entity.pdbx_description
1 polymer ?
#
loop_
_entity_poly.entity_id
_entity_poly.type
_entity_poly.pdbx_seq_one_letter_code
_entity_poly.pdbx_strand_id
1 'polypeptide(L)'
;LRETGGTVTSISEDAARAQAGQLGEGVAFGSAEKLSEDEWEGIRATYSFKDISKLRIDGGSDGEQTTFSLAKQPDGNLLLTASRRTKTPSPSTPGQEELKLTDEQKCAILAGLKFSLAIEVAGRILKTNSPYLEGERVTLLEVDFDQLVAEEARLKKLVEEEPKTLEEAKEQIRALKALAALAGGIKTLEEAKKAMKDLKGVKMLLGADVTIEFSPK
;
A
#
# COMPACT_ATOMS: atom_id res chain seq x y z
N LEU A 1 -17.13 29.06 -14.63
CA LEU A 1 -16.27 28.53 -13.56
C LEU A 1 -17.17 28.21 -12.37
N ARG A 2 -17.52 26.93 -12.18
CA ARG A 2 -18.16 26.42 -10.96
C ARG A 2 -17.07 25.74 -10.14
N GLU A 3 -16.78 26.31 -8.98
CA GLU A 3 -15.99 25.69 -7.95
C GLU A 3 -16.72 24.43 -7.46
N THR A 4 -16.26 23.25 -7.86
CA THR A 4 -16.62 22.01 -7.21
C THR A 4 -15.69 21.89 -6.01
N GLY A 5 -16.23 22.24 -4.82
CA GLY A 5 -15.53 22.14 -3.54
C GLY A 5 -15.26 20.70 -3.15
N GLY A 6 -14.27 20.08 -3.74
CA GLY A 6 -13.57 18.93 -3.15
C GLY A 6 -12.63 19.49 -2.09
N THR A 7 -12.72 19.00 -0.86
CA THR A 7 -11.78 19.33 0.20
C THR A 7 -10.41 18.78 -0.21
N VAL A 8 -9.63 19.58 -0.91
CA VAL A 8 -8.21 19.32 -1.09
C VAL A 8 -7.61 19.43 0.31
N THR A 9 -7.24 18.30 0.90
CA THR A 9 -6.49 18.28 2.14
C THR A 9 -5.21 19.07 1.89
N SER A 10 -5.12 20.28 2.43
CA SER A 10 -3.99 21.16 2.16
C SER A 10 -2.73 20.45 2.63
N ILE A 11 -1.74 20.33 1.75
CA ILE A 11 -0.41 19.83 2.07
C ILE A 11 0.26 20.91 2.93
N SER A 12 0.07 20.83 4.26
CA SER A 12 0.55 21.84 5.20
C SER A 12 1.09 21.19 6.46
N GLU A 13 1.98 21.91 7.16
CA GLU A 13 2.50 21.49 8.46
C GLU A 13 1.38 21.31 9.51
N ASP A 14 0.36 22.17 9.48
CA ASP A 14 -0.76 22.09 10.41
C ASP A 14 -1.59 20.82 10.18
N ALA A 15 -1.81 20.44 8.92
CA ALA A 15 -2.46 19.18 8.57
C ALA A 15 -1.63 17.97 9.04
N ALA A 16 -0.32 17.99 8.84
CA ALA A 16 0.57 16.93 9.32
C ALA A 16 0.57 16.86 10.86
N ARG A 17 0.57 18.00 11.55
CA ARG A 17 0.49 18.05 13.01
C ARG A 17 -0.82 17.48 13.54
N ALA A 18 -1.95 17.79 12.90
CA ALA A 18 -3.26 17.26 13.27
C ALA A 18 -3.34 15.73 13.05
N GLN A 19 -2.62 15.22 12.07
CA GLN A 19 -2.60 13.78 11.75
C GLN A 19 -1.95 12.93 12.86
N ALA A 20 -1.05 13.49 13.69
CA ALA A 20 -0.38 12.75 14.76
C ALA A 20 -1.36 11.99 15.67
N GLY A 21 -2.49 12.61 16.03
CA GLY A 21 -3.52 11.99 16.86
C GLY A 21 -4.25 10.81 16.19
N GLN A 22 -4.27 10.79 14.86
CA GLN A 22 -4.90 9.71 14.08
C GLN A 22 -3.97 8.51 13.94
N LEU A 23 -2.65 8.72 14.01
CA LEU A 23 -1.65 7.65 13.92
C LEU A 23 -1.55 6.80 15.19
N GLY A 24 -2.13 7.22 16.32
CA GLY A 24 -2.22 6.43 17.54
C GLY A 24 -1.93 7.19 18.82
N GLU A 25 -2.16 6.53 19.95
CA GLU A 25 -1.91 7.08 21.26
C GLU A 25 -0.42 7.28 21.54
N GLY A 26 -0.02 8.47 21.97
CA GLY A 26 1.38 8.78 22.28
C GLY A 26 2.25 9.03 21.06
N VAL A 27 1.66 9.14 19.87
CA VAL A 27 2.34 9.63 18.67
C VAL A 27 2.46 11.14 18.75
N ALA A 28 3.67 11.66 18.60
CA ALA A 28 3.96 13.08 18.61
C ALA A 28 4.50 13.54 17.25
N PHE A 29 4.02 14.68 16.78
CA PHE A 29 4.58 15.34 15.61
C PHE A 29 6.00 15.84 15.92
N GLY A 30 6.96 15.52 15.05
CA GLY A 30 8.34 15.96 15.18
C GLY A 30 8.63 17.18 14.31
N SER A 31 8.57 17.00 12.98
CA SER A 31 8.86 18.05 12.02
C SER A 31 8.13 17.83 10.71
N ALA A 32 8.02 18.88 9.93
CA ALA A 32 7.57 18.81 8.56
C ALA A 32 8.51 19.60 7.64
N GLU A 33 8.83 19.03 6.50
CA GLU A 33 9.68 19.61 5.47
C GLU A 33 8.90 19.66 4.16
N LYS A 34 8.85 20.82 3.54
CA LYS A 34 8.27 20.93 2.19
C LYS A 34 9.22 20.32 1.19
N LEU A 35 8.67 19.48 0.33
CA LEU A 35 9.36 18.90 -0.80
C LEU A 35 8.83 19.55 -2.05
N SER A 36 9.76 19.99 -2.93
CA SER A 36 9.42 20.48 -4.26
C SER A 36 10.42 19.87 -5.22
N GLU A 37 9.93 19.07 -6.14
CA GLU A 37 10.74 18.34 -7.11
C GLU A 37 10.00 18.38 -8.44
N ASP A 38 10.59 19.07 -9.43
CA ASP A 38 9.97 19.34 -10.74
C ASP A 38 8.57 19.96 -10.64
N GLU A 39 7.53 19.24 -11.06
CA GLU A 39 6.13 19.66 -11.01
C GLU A 39 5.40 19.19 -9.74
N TRP A 40 6.11 18.57 -8.80
CA TRP A 40 5.53 18.00 -7.60
C TRP A 40 5.79 18.86 -6.38
N GLU A 41 4.73 19.13 -5.62
CA GLU A 41 4.81 19.70 -4.29
C GLU A 41 4.32 18.68 -3.25
N GLY A 42 5.08 18.54 -2.17
CA GLY A 42 4.76 17.59 -1.12
C GLY A 42 5.21 18.04 0.24
N ILE A 43 4.95 17.20 1.24
CA ILE A 43 5.44 17.39 2.59
C ILE A 43 6.00 16.07 3.12
N ARG A 44 7.17 16.13 3.74
CA ARG A 44 7.73 15.05 4.53
C ARG A 44 7.49 15.36 6.00
N ALA A 45 6.61 14.61 6.65
CA ALA A 45 6.37 14.74 8.07
C ALA A 45 7.06 13.61 8.85
N THR A 46 7.64 13.97 10.00
CA THR A 46 8.27 13.02 10.91
C THR A 46 7.48 12.97 12.22
N TYR A 47 7.20 11.76 12.66
CA TYR A 47 6.50 11.49 13.91
C TYR A 47 7.37 10.62 14.80
N SER A 48 7.23 10.78 16.11
CA SER A 48 7.87 9.92 17.10
C SER A 48 6.82 9.20 17.94
N PHE A 49 7.15 8.02 18.41
CA PHE A 49 6.32 7.24 19.32
C PHE A 49 7.21 6.47 20.29
N LYS A 50 6.70 6.18 21.49
CA LYS A 50 7.42 5.40 22.51
C LYS A 50 7.11 3.91 22.42
N ASP A 51 5.93 3.56 21.94
CA ASP A 51 5.41 2.20 21.87
C ASP A 51 4.78 1.97 20.51
N ILE A 52 5.44 1.15 19.70
CA ILE A 52 4.97 0.82 18.36
C ILE A 52 3.61 0.09 18.37
N SER A 53 3.26 -0.58 19.46
CA SER A 53 1.96 -1.27 19.57
C SER A 53 0.77 -0.31 19.60
N LYS A 54 1.03 0.97 19.85
CA LYS A 54 0.02 2.04 19.83
C LYS A 54 -0.11 2.68 18.44
N LEU A 55 0.85 2.45 17.56
CA LEU A 55 0.82 3.00 16.20
C LEU A 55 -0.26 2.29 15.37
N ARG A 56 -1.00 3.08 14.60
CA ARG A 56 -2.03 2.63 13.68
C ARG A 56 -1.90 3.39 12.38
N ILE A 57 -1.85 2.66 11.29
CA ILE A 57 -1.78 3.26 9.95
C ILE A 57 -3.03 2.82 9.19
N ASP A 58 -3.90 3.76 8.90
CA ASP A 58 -5.10 3.51 8.11
C ASP A 58 -4.74 3.38 6.63
N GLY A 59 -5.22 2.31 6.01
CA GLY A 59 -4.90 1.94 4.62
C GLY A 59 -5.84 2.53 3.57
N GLY A 60 -6.59 3.58 3.89
CA GLY A 60 -7.49 4.24 2.94
C GLY A 60 -8.98 3.90 3.09
N SER A 61 -9.73 3.94 1.98
CA SER A 61 -11.20 3.95 1.95
C SER A 61 -11.90 2.70 2.51
N ASP A 62 -11.23 1.55 2.56
CA ASP A 62 -11.87 0.27 2.92
C ASP A 62 -11.75 -0.07 4.41
N GLY A 63 -11.34 0.90 5.24
CA GLY A 63 -11.19 0.69 6.67
C GLY A 63 -10.09 -0.33 7.03
N GLU A 64 -9.17 -0.59 6.14
CA GLU A 64 -7.99 -1.38 6.44
C GLU A 64 -7.10 -0.63 7.42
N GLN A 65 -6.62 -1.34 8.43
CA GLN A 65 -5.73 -0.79 9.43
C GLN A 65 -4.53 -1.68 9.62
N THR A 66 -3.34 -1.09 9.54
CA THR A 66 -2.09 -1.77 9.92
C THR A 66 -1.79 -1.46 11.38
N THR A 67 -1.62 -2.53 12.16
CA THR A 67 -1.24 -2.48 13.58
C THR A 67 0.08 -3.21 13.78
N PHE A 68 0.78 -2.90 14.86
CA PHE A 68 2.10 -3.43 15.13
C PHE A 68 2.17 -4.06 16.51
N SER A 69 3.03 -5.06 16.68
CA SER A 69 3.43 -5.58 17.97
C SER A 69 4.93 -5.87 17.98
N LEU A 70 5.57 -5.64 19.12
CA LEU A 70 7.00 -5.89 19.31
C LEU A 70 7.20 -6.78 20.53
N ALA A 71 7.83 -7.94 20.34
CA ALA A 71 8.13 -8.89 21.40
C ALA A 71 9.63 -9.11 21.51
N LYS A 72 10.15 -9.16 22.75
CA LYS A 72 11.52 -9.55 23.01
C LYS A 72 11.60 -11.09 23.09
N GLN A 73 12.53 -11.65 22.35
CA GLN A 73 12.79 -13.09 22.31
C GLN A 73 13.77 -13.50 23.44
N PRO A 74 13.81 -14.78 23.83
CA PRO A 74 14.71 -15.29 24.87
C PRO A 74 16.20 -15.09 24.58
N ASP A 75 16.57 -15.05 23.31
CA ASP A 75 17.93 -14.81 22.82
C ASP A 75 18.33 -13.32 22.77
N GLY A 76 17.44 -12.42 23.21
CA GLY A 76 17.64 -10.98 23.20
C GLY A 76 17.24 -10.27 21.90
N ASN A 77 16.91 -11.02 20.86
CA ASN A 77 16.39 -10.47 19.62
C ASN A 77 14.98 -9.88 19.79
N LEU A 78 14.56 -9.09 18.82
CA LEU A 78 13.24 -8.49 18.78
C LEU A 78 12.44 -9.08 17.61
N LEU A 79 11.18 -9.43 17.86
CA LEU A 79 10.22 -9.86 16.85
C LEU A 79 9.16 -8.77 16.68
N LEU A 80 9.21 -8.10 15.56
CA LEU A 80 8.18 -7.14 15.13
C LEU A 80 7.17 -7.86 14.24
N THR A 81 5.89 -7.69 14.55
CA THR A 81 4.79 -8.19 13.73
C THR A 81 3.94 -7.01 13.27
N ALA A 82 3.75 -6.87 11.97
CA ALA A 82 2.82 -5.94 11.35
C ALA A 82 1.60 -6.71 10.86
N SER A 83 0.45 -6.44 11.46
CA SER A 83 -0.82 -7.10 11.15
C SER A 83 -1.74 -6.16 10.41
N ARG A 84 -2.25 -6.61 9.27
CA ARG A 84 -3.22 -5.89 8.46
C ARG A 84 -4.61 -6.46 8.72
N ARG A 85 -5.51 -5.61 9.18
CA ARG A 85 -6.89 -6.00 9.46
C ARG A 85 -7.83 -5.16 8.61
N THR A 86 -8.68 -5.82 7.85
CA THR A 86 -9.87 -5.19 7.28
C THR A 86 -10.90 -5.01 8.40
N LYS A 87 -11.28 -3.78 8.69
CA LYS A 87 -12.50 -3.56 9.48
C LYS A 87 -13.66 -4.12 8.66
N THR A 88 -14.56 -4.85 9.31
CA THR A 88 -15.84 -5.22 8.68
C THR A 88 -16.41 -3.95 8.04
N PRO A 89 -16.78 -3.98 6.75
CA PRO A 89 -17.31 -2.80 6.09
C PRO A 89 -18.44 -2.25 6.96
N SER A 90 -18.28 -1.02 7.44
CA SER A 90 -19.43 -0.29 7.98
C SER A 90 -20.43 -0.17 6.83
N PRO A 91 -21.72 -0.42 7.04
CA PRO A 91 -22.69 -0.26 5.97
C PRO A 91 -22.44 1.13 5.34
N SER A 92 -22.11 1.11 4.07
CA SER A 92 -21.82 2.31 3.27
C SER A 92 -22.95 3.30 3.54
N THR A 93 -22.59 4.50 3.95
CA THR A 93 -23.54 5.59 4.14
C THR A 93 -24.28 5.76 2.81
N PRO A 94 -25.61 5.59 2.75
CA PRO A 94 -26.37 5.78 1.52
C PRO A 94 -26.18 7.22 1.07
N GLY A 95 -25.53 7.45 -0.07
CA GLY A 95 -25.37 8.79 -0.64
C GLY A 95 -23.98 9.15 -1.19
N GLN A 96 -22.97 8.28 -1.07
CA GLN A 96 -21.78 8.44 -1.90
C GLN A 96 -22.12 7.92 -3.30
N GLU A 97 -22.55 8.83 -4.18
CA GLU A 97 -22.54 8.54 -5.61
C GLU A 97 -21.09 8.23 -6.00
N GLU A 98 -20.85 6.98 -6.38
CA GLU A 98 -19.58 6.62 -7.02
C GLU A 98 -19.40 7.54 -8.22
N LEU A 99 -18.42 8.43 -8.14
CA LEU A 99 -18.01 9.24 -9.29
C LEU A 99 -17.62 8.26 -10.40
N LYS A 100 -18.48 8.09 -11.39
CA LYS A 100 -18.22 7.27 -12.57
C LYS A 100 -17.18 7.98 -13.43
N LEU A 101 -15.93 7.89 -13.02
CA LEU A 101 -14.79 8.39 -13.79
C LEU A 101 -14.56 7.48 -14.99
N THR A 102 -14.27 8.07 -16.14
CA THR A 102 -13.77 7.31 -17.30
C THR A 102 -12.38 6.77 -17.00
N ASP A 103 -11.94 5.75 -17.73
CA ASP A 103 -10.60 5.18 -17.52
C ASP A 103 -9.49 6.23 -17.78
N GLU A 104 -9.69 7.13 -18.74
CA GLU A 104 -8.79 8.27 -18.98
C GLU A 104 -8.73 9.24 -17.79
N GLN A 105 -9.87 9.54 -17.17
CA GLN A 105 -9.92 10.39 -15.97
C GLN A 105 -9.24 9.72 -14.77
N LYS A 106 -9.43 8.41 -14.59
CA LYS A 106 -8.74 7.63 -13.55
C LYS A 106 -7.23 7.67 -13.77
N CYS A 107 -6.76 7.39 -14.98
CA CYS A 107 -5.34 7.44 -15.32
C CYS A 107 -4.75 8.83 -15.08
N ALA A 108 -5.46 9.91 -15.45
CA ALA A 108 -4.99 11.27 -15.23
C ALA A 108 -4.89 11.64 -13.74
N ILE A 109 -5.83 11.16 -12.91
CA ILE A 109 -5.80 11.41 -11.45
C ILE A 109 -4.71 10.60 -10.75
N LEU A 110 -4.42 9.39 -11.25
CA LEU A 110 -3.47 8.47 -10.64
C LEU A 110 -2.05 8.61 -11.20
N ALA A 111 -1.88 9.39 -12.28
CA ALA A 111 -0.58 9.59 -12.92
C ALA A 111 0.46 10.12 -11.92
N GLY A 112 1.61 9.47 -11.87
CA GLY A 112 2.71 9.79 -10.96
C GLY A 112 2.46 9.42 -9.48
N LEU A 113 1.27 8.93 -9.12
CA LEU A 113 0.99 8.58 -7.73
C LEU A 113 1.72 7.28 -7.35
N LYS A 114 2.48 7.35 -6.26
CA LYS A 114 3.14 6.20 -5.66
C LYS A 114 2.87 6.17 -4.16
N PHE A 115 2.39 5.03 -3.68
CA PHE A 115 2.20 4.78 -2.26
C PHE A 115 3.20 3.72 -1.78
N SER A 116 3.89 3.98 -0.68
CA SER A 116 4.81 2.99 -0.08
C SER A 116 4.71 3.02 1.44
N LEU A 117 4.56 1.85 2.03
CA LEU A 117 4.64 1.62 3.46
C LEU A 117 5.76 0.60 3.71
N ALA A 118 6.76 0.99 4.47
CA ALA A 118 7.88 0.13 4.80
C ALA A 118 8.29 0.29 6.27
N ILE A 119 8.97 -0.73 6.77
CA ILE A 119 9.62 -0.73 8.09
C ILE A 119 11.12 -0.78 7.87
N GLU A 120 11.82 0.12 8.51
CA GLU A 120 13.28 0.09 8.62
C GLU A 120 13.65 -0.11 10.08
N VAL A 121 14.49 -1.10 10.37
CA VAL A 121 14.89 -1.42 11.74
C VAL A 121 16.28 -0.86 12.05
N ALA A 122 16.45 -0.30 13.24
CA ALA A 122 17.75 0.11 13.74
C ALA A 122 18.51 -1.11 14.29
N GLY A 123 18.90 -2.02 13.38
CA GLY A 123 19.55 -3.28 13.72
C GLY A 123 19.74 -4.17 12.51
N ARG A 124 20.16 -5.38 12.72
CA ARG A 124 20.34 -6.38 11.66
C ARG A 124 19.11 -7.28 11.57
N ILE A 125 18.46 -7.36 10.43
CA ILE A 125 17.40 -8.33 10.18
C ILE A 125 17.99 -9.72 10.09
N LEU A 126 17.48 -10.63 10.92
CA LEU A 126 17.87 -12.04 10.97
C LEU A 126 16.93 -12.89 10.15
N LYS A 127 15.61 -12.60 10.22
CA LYS A 127 14.58 -13.37 9.54
C LYS A 127 13.36 -12.50 9.25
N THR A 128 12.75 -12.70 8.10
CA THR A 128 11.42 -12.14 7.75
C THR A 128 10.69 -13.12 6.83
N ASN A 129 9.37 -13.09 6.88
CA ASN A 129 8.52 -13.80 5.93
C ASN A 129 8.13 -12.93 4.71
N SER A 130 8.54 -11.66 4.70
CA SER A 130 8.32 -10.79 3.54
C SER A 130 9.34 -11.09 2.43
N PRO A 131 8.91 -11.25 1.17
CA PRO A 131 9.82 -11.37 0.03
C PRO A 131 10.45 -10.01 -0.37
N TYR A 132 10.00 -8.90 0.22
CA TYR A 132 10.39 -7.54 -0.15
C TYR A 132 11.34 -6.95 0.89
N LEU A 133 12.49 -7.61 1.07
CA LEU A 133 13.58 -7.20 1.96
C LEU A 133 14.69 -6.55 1.15
N GLU A 134 15.07 -5.34 1.51
CA GLU A 134 16.20 -4.59 0.95
C GLU A 134 17.07 -4.05 2.10
N GLY A 135 18.17 -4.73 2.41
CA GLY A 135 19.02 -4.39 3.55
C GLY A 135 18.29 -4.48 4.90
N GLU A 136 18.15 -3.36 5.61
CA GLU A 136 17.43 -3.24 6.90
C GLU A 136 15.97 -2.78 6.75
N ARG A 137 15.47 -2.72 5.49
CA ARG A 137 14.13 -2.22 5.13
C ARG A 137 13.26 -3.35 4.58
N VAL A 138 12.07 -3.49 5.15
CA VAL A 138 11.02 -4.42 4.71
C VAL A 138 9.84 -3.63 4.19
N THR A 139 9.51 -3.78 2.91
CA THR A 139 8.32 -3.17 2.31
C THR A 139 7.09 -4.00 2.67
N LEU A 140 6.10 -3.35 3.30
CA LEU A 140 4.81 -3.93 3.65
C LEU A 140 3.79 -3.79 2.52
N LEU A 141 3.81 -2.62 1.88
CA LEU A 141 2.94 -2.26 0.76
C LEU A 141 3.67 -1.24 -0.11
N GLU A 142 3.66 -1.48 -1.40
CA GLU A 142 4.05 -0.49 -2.41
C GLU A 142 3.08 -0.60 -3.58
N VAL A 143 2.55 0.53 -4.02
CA VAL A 143 1.72 0.67 -5.22
C VAL A 143 2.28 1.80 -6.04
N ASP A 144 2.71 1.50 -7.25
CA ASP A 144 3.18 2.45 -8.25
C ASP A 144 2.13 2.46 -9.37
N PHE A 145 1.32 3.49 -9.39
CA PHE A 145 0.16 3.55 -10.28
C PHE A 145 0.55 3.66 -11.74
N ASP A 146 1.66 4.31 -12.08
CA ASP A 146 2.12 4.37 -13.47
C ASP A 146 2.53 3.00 -13.98
N GLN A 147 3.27 2.23 -13.16
CA GLN A 147 3.61 0.86 -13.48
C GLN A 147 2.37 -0.04 -13.57
N LEU A 148 1.38 0.18 -12.70
CA LEU A 148 0.15 -0.59 -12.68
C LEU A 148 -0.68 -0.35 -13.95
N VAL A 149 -0.84 0.91 -14.37
CA VAL A 149 -1.54 1.28 -15.61
C VAL A 149 -0.82 0.73 -16.84
N ALA A 150 0.51 0.84 -16.88
CA ALA A 150 1.30 0.27 -17.97
C ALA A 150 1.19 -1.27 -18.04
N GLU A 151 1.16 -1.93 -16.88
CA GLU A 151 1.02 -3.37 -16.79
C GLU A 151 -0.39 -3.82 -17.22
N GLU A 152 -1.44 -3.10 -16.81
CA GLU A 152 -2.82 -3.35 -17.26
C GLU A 152 -2.93 -3.27 -18.79
N ALA A 153 -2.37 -2.23 -19.39
CA ALA A 153 -2.36 -2.05 -20.85
C ALA A 153 -1.61 -3.20 -21.55
N ARG A 154 -0.47 -3.63 -20.98
CA ARG A 154 0.30 -4.78 -21.49
C ARG A 154 -0.51 -6.07 -21.42
N LEU A 155 -1.18 -6.32 -20.30
CA LEU A 155 -2.00 -7.52 -20.10
C LEU A 155 -3.21 -7.55 -21.05
N LYS A 156 -3.88 -6.40 -21.25
CA LYS A 156 -4.98 -6.29 -22.21
C LYS A 156 -4.52 -6.66 -23.63
N LYS A 157 -3.39 -6.11 -24.08
CA LYS A 157 -2.81 -6.41 -25.38
C LYS A 157 -2.46 -7.90 -25.51
N LEU A 158 -1.88 -8.51 -24.48
CA LEU A 158 -1.54 -9.92 -24.49
C LEU A 158 -2.77 -10.82 -24.64
N VAL A 159 -3.90 -10.44 -24.06
CA VAL A 159 -5.16 -11.18 -24.13
C VAL A 159 -5.84 -11.04 -25.50
N GLU A 160 -5.63 -9.94 -26.20
CA GLU A 160 -6.17 -9.69 -27.54
C GLU A 160 -5.43 -10.46 -28.66
N GLU A 161 -4.18 -10.89 -28.43
CA GLU A 161 -3.38 -11.63 -29.39
C GLU A 161 -3.81 -13.12 -29.44
N GLU A 162 -3.88 -13.72 -30.61
CA GLU A 162 -4.15 -15.17 -30.73
C GLU A 162 -2.91 -15.97 -30.29
N PRO A 163 -3.04 -16.89 -29.31
CA PRO A 163 -1.91 -17.68 -28.85
C PRO A 163 -1.50 -18.72 -29.92
N LYS A 164 -0.24 -18.75 -30.28
CA LYS A 164 0.33 -19.67 -31.26
C LYS A 164 0.94 -20.91 -30.60
N THR A 165 1.23 -20.82 -29.30
CA THR A 165 1.85 -21.90 -28.53
C THR A 165 1.10 -22.17 -27.24
N LEU A 166 1.31 -23.34 -26.65
CA LEU A 166 0.75 -23.69 -25.34
C LEU A 166 1.27 -22.76 -24.22
N GLU A 167 2.50 -22.32 -24.32
CA GLU A 167 3.07 -21.39 -23.31
C GLU A 167 2.42 -20.01 -23.42
N GLU A 168 2.22 -19.48 -24.62
CA GLU A 168 1.48 -18.23 -24.84
C GLU A 168 0.04 -18.32 -24.32
N ALA A 169 -0.64 -19.44 -24.57
CA ALA A 169 -1.97 -19.67 -24.01
C ALA A 169 -1.99 -19.68 -22.47
N LYS A 170 -0.98 -20.27 -21.83
CA LYS A 170 -0.85 -20.22 -20.37
C LYS A 170 -0.58 -18.81 -19.86
N GLU A 171 0.23 -18.02 -20.55
CA GLU A 171 0.47 -16.62 -20.20
C GLU A 171 -0.79 -15.77 -20.33
N GLN A 172 -1.59 -15.98 -21.38
CA GLN A 172 -2.89 -15.31 -21.53
C GLN A 172 -3.86 -15.65 -20.39
N ILE A 173 -3.91 -16.90 -19.96
CA ILE A 173 -4.73 -17.30 -18.81
C ILE A 173 -4.25 -16.60 -17.52
N ARG A 174 -2.93 -16.44 -17.34
CA ARG A 174 -2.39 -15.67 -16.21
C ARG A 174 -2.77 -14.19 -16.31
N ALA A 175 -2.65 -13.60 -17.51
CA ALA A 175 -3.04 -12.22 -17.77
C ALA A 175 -4.52 -11.95 -17.49
N LEU A 176 -5.42 -12.83 -17.96
CA LEU A 176 -6.86 -12.75 -17.64
C LEU A 176 -7.14 -12.79 -16.16
N LYS A 177 -6.46 -13.65 -15.39
CA LYS A 177 -6.58 -13.70 -13.93
C LYS A 177 -6.08 -12.44 -13.26
N ALA A 178 -4.97 -11.87 -13.75
CA ALA A 178 -4.42 -10.63 -13.22
C ALA A 178 -5.36 -9.44 -13.50
N LEU A 179 -5.91 -9.34 -14.72
CA LEU A 179 -6.91 -8.33 -15.07
C LEU A 179 -8.20 -8.46 -14.22
N ALA A 180 -8.66 -9.68 -13.99
CA ALA A 180 -9.79 -9.94 -13.10
C ALA A 180 -9.49 -9.50 -11.65
N ALA A 181 -8.25 -9.64 -11.20
CA ALA A 181 -7.81 -9.15 -9.89
C ALA A 181 -7.87 -7.63 -9.80
N LEU A 182 -7.35 -6.94 -10.80
CA LEU A 182 -7.36 -5.48 -10.88
C LEU A 182 -8.79 -4.92 -10.94
N ALA A 183 -9.69 -5.62 -11.62
CA ALA A 183 -11.11 -5.26 -11.71
C ALA A 183 -11.95 -5.59 -10.45
N GLY A 184 -11.33 -6.10 -9.38
CA GLY A 184 -12.06 -6.51 -8.17
C GLY A 184 -12.87 -7.80 -8.32
N GLY A 185 -12.67 -8.56 -9.40
CA GLY A 185 -13.40 -9.79 -9.71
C GLY A 185 -12.95 -11.05 -8.97
N ILE A 186 -12.00 -10.94 -8.05
CA ILE A 186 -11.47 -12.06 -7.27
C ILE A 186 -12.30 -12.30 -6.01
N LYS A 187 -12.76 -13.54 -5.86
CA LYS A 187 -13.63 -13.94 -4.75
C LYS A 187 -12.87 -14.51 -3.54
N THR A 188 -11.62 -14.92 -3.72
CA THR A 188 -10.83 -15.54 -2.64
C THR A 188 -9.46 -14.88 -2.49
N LEU A 189 -8.99 -14.83 -1.23
CA LEU A 189 -7.68 -14.29 -0.88
C LEU A 189 -6.54 -15.05 -1.59
N GLU A 190 -6.66 -16.36 -1.77
CA GLU A 190 -5.62 -17.18 -2.43
C GLU A 190 -5.53 -16.88 -3.93
N GLU A 191 -6.67 -16.63 -4.57
CA GLU A 191 -6.68 -16.18 -5.98
C GLU A 191 -6.07 -14.79 -6.10
N ALA A 192 -6.40 -13.87 -5.18
CA ALA A 192 -5.80 -12.54 -5.13
C ALA A 192 -4.28 -12.61 -4.97
N LYS A 193 -3.77 -13.38 -4.01
CA LYS A 193 -2.33 -13.59 -3.82
C LYS A 193 -1.64 -14.06 -5.08
N LYS A 194 -2.22 -15.06 -5.74
CA LYS A 194 -1.64 -15.64 -6.96
C LYS A 194 -1.65 -14.68 -8.14
N ALA A 195 -2.72 -13.90 -8.29
CA ALA A 195 -2.86 -12.96 -9.38
C ALA A 195 -1.97 -11.72 -9.18
N MET A 196 -1.84 -11.24 -7.94
CA MET A 196 -1.07 -10.02 -7.62
C MET A 196 0.43 -10.27 -7.47
N LYS A 197 0.87 -11.52 -7.27
CA LYS A 197 2.29 -11.87 -7.11
C LYS A 197 3.14 -11.46 -8.31
N ASP A 198 2.57 -11.56 -9.50
CA ASP A 198 3.27 -11.33 -10.77
C ASP A 198 2.96 -9.95 -11.39
N LEU A 199 2.13 -9.12 -10.70
CA LEU A 199 1.79 -7.77 -11.17
C LEU A 199 2.94 -6.80 -10.91
N LYS A 200 3.39 -6.12 -11.96
CA LYS A 200 4.30 -4.99 -11.82
C LYS A 200 3.58 -3.79 -11.20
N GLY A 201 4.28 -3.04 -10.39
CA GLY A 201 3.73 -1.86 -9.73
C GLY A 201 3.06 -2.15 -8.37
N VAL A 202 2.97 -3.42 -7.94
CA VAL A 202 2.44 -3.77 -6.61
C VAL A 202 3.40 -4.69 -5.88
N LYS A 203 3.79 -4.28 -4.65
CA LYS A 203 4.46 -5.14 -3.67
C LYS A 203 3.57 -5.21 -2.44
N MET A 204 3.04 -6.36 -2.13
CA MET A 204 2.19 -6.55 -0.96
C MET A 204 2.17 -8.01 -0.53
N LEU A 205 2.28 -8.26 0.77
CA LEU A 205 2.01 -9.57 1.34
C LEU A 205 0.54 -9.66 1.74
N LEU A 206 -0.25 -10.41 0.97
CA LEU A 206 -1.69 -10.56 1.20
C LEU A 206 -1.99 -11.65 2.23
N GLY A 207 -2.87 -11.32 3.17
CA GLY A 207 -3.52 -12.28 4.07
C GLY A 207 -2.61 -12.96 5.10
N ALA A 208 -1.43 -12.41 5.37
CA ALA A 208 -0.57 -12.87 6.45
C ALA A 208 0.04 -11.65 7.16
N ASP A 209 0.30 -11.81 8.45
CA ASP A 209 1.10 -10.86 9.20
C ASP A 209 2.53 -10.85 8.65
N VAL A 210 3.13 -9.68 8.53
CA VAL A 210 4.55 -9.56 8.23
C VAL A 210 5.32 -9.64 9.54
N THR A 211 6.26 -10.57 9.60
CA THR A 211 7.14 -10.77 10.77
C THR A 211 8.57 -10.39 10.42
N ILE A 212 9.22 -9.69 11.34
CA ILE A 212 10.62 -9.25 11.20
C ILE A 212 11.32 -9.54 12.52
N GLU A 213 12.22 -10.50 12.51
CA GLU A 213 13.13 -10.79 13.62
C GLU A 213 14.44 -10.07 13.38
N PHE A 214 14.89 -9.30 14.35
CA PHE A 214 16.12 -8.52 14.22
C PHE A 214 16.89 -8.41 15.55
N SER A 215 18.20 -8.28 15.43
CA SER A 215 19.09 -7.96 16.54
C SER A 215 19.20 -6.42 16.63
N PRO A 216 18.80 -5.79 17.74
CA PRO A 216 18.98 -4.36 17.91
C PRO A 216 20.48 -4.00 17.99
N LYS A 217 20.82 -2.78 17.56
CA LYS A 217 22.17 -2.22 17.74
C LYS A 217 22.43 -1.88 19.18
#